data_d6d0d9cae4f70490f42738b8fe3fba15
#
_entry.id   d6d0d9cae4f70490f42738b8fe3fba15
#
_cell.length_a   1.000
_cell.length_b   1.000
_cell.length_c   1.000
_cell.angle_alpha   90.00
_cell.angle_beta   90.00
_cell.angle_gamma   90.00
#
_symmetry.space_group_name_H-M   'P 1'
#
loop_
_entity.id
_entity.type
_entity.pdbx_description
1 polymer ?
#
loop_
_entity_poly.entity_id
_entity_poly.type
_entity_poly.pdbx_seq_one_letter_code
_entity_poly.pdbx_strand_id
1 'polypeptide(L)'
;ARITISNEDDEALQRLLMRLQTRGVNQVDPGEAETAVCEQDGVFPDFFYSTTNLATRVRLAGRWVPVDNPEMDCGLIVDESGTSPRVYTLPMADVRVGMQVVTGASGIRVDVPVLTKAEGSFGFMESDVSSEKPQAVLVRQVADGMRDAKAAGKHVLWVGGPGVVHTGAAPAMVALVKAGFVDILFAGNALATHDI
;
A
#
# COMPACT_ATOMS: atom_id res chain seq x y z
N ALA A 1 -20.36 11.30 6.35
CA ALA A 1 -20.13 11.64 7.76
C ALA A 1 -18.91 12.56 7.86
N ARG A 2 -18.89 13.45 8.83
CA ARG A 2 -17.76 14.33 9.15
C ARG A 2 -17.28 13.98 10.56
N ILE A 3 -15.97 13.79 10.71
CA ILE A 3 -15.33 13.50 11.99
C ILE A 3 -14.36 14.64 12.28
N THR A 4 -14.36 15.15 13.49
CA THR A 4 -13.38 16.12 13.97
C THR A 4 -12.38 15.39 14.84
N ILE A 5 -11.10 15.56 14.57
CA ILE A 5 -9.99 14.96 15.32
C ILE A 5 -9.11 16.11 15.81
N SER A 6 -8.70 16.07 17.06
CA SER A 6 -7.75 17.01 17.65
C SER A 6 -6.75 16.25 18.52
N ASN A 7 -5.51 16.71 18.54
CA ASN A 7 -4.47 16.25 19.43
C ASN A 7 -3.58 17.45 19.80
N GLU A 8 -3.08 17.50 21.01
CA GLU A 8 -2.10 18.52 21.46
C GLU A 8 -0.70 18.26 20.89
N ASP A 9 -0.42 17.03 20.48
CA ASP A 9 0.79 16.62 19.80
C ASP A 9 0.56 16.66 18.28
N ASP A 10 1.11 17.69 17.64
CA ASP A 10 0.99 17.88 16.18
C ASP A 10 1.60 16.72 15.38
N GLU A 11 2.69 16.14 15.86
CA GLU A 11 3.33 15.00 15.20
C GLU A 11 2.44 13.77 15.19
N ALA A 12 1.86 13.45 16.34
CA ALA A 12 0.90 12.35 16.46
C ALA A 12 -0.35 12.60 15.60
N LEU A 13 -0.80 13.85 15.51
CA LEU A 13 -1.92 14.22 14.65
C LEU A 13 -1.60 14.03 13.17
N GLN A 14 -0.45 14.48 12.70
CA GLN A 14 -0.01 14.30 11.31
C GLN A 14 0.13 12.82 10.94
N ARG A 15 0.72 12.02 11.80
CA ARG A 15 0.84 10.57 11.60
C ARG A 15 -0.53 9.89 11.51
N LEU A 16 -1.48 10.30 12.37
CA LEU A 16 -2.85 9.76 12.32
C LEU A 16 -3.55 10.17 11.03
N LEU A 17 -3.46 11.44 10.62
CA LEU A 17 -4.08 11.95 9.40
C LEU A 17 -3.54 11.22 8.15
N MET A 18 -2.23 11.04 8.05
CA MET A 18 -1.62 10.25 6.95
C MET A 18 -2.18 8.82 6.91
N ARG A 19 -2.26 8.14 8.06
CA ARG A 19 -2.83 6.79 8.13
C ARG A 19 -4.31 6.73 7.74
N LEU A 20 -5.09 7.74 8.07
CA LEU A 20 -6.50 7.82 7.68
C LEU A 20 -6.66 8.10 6.18
N GLN A 21 -5.81 8.97 5.61
CA GLN A 21 -5.81 9.24 4.17
C GLN A 21 -5.53 8.00 3.33
N THR A 22 -4.63 7.13 3.76
CA THR A 22 -4.37 5.85 3.07
C THR A 22 -5.60 4.93 3.02
N ARG A 23 -6.62 5.22 3.82
CA ARG A 23 -7.93 4.54 3.84
C ARG A 23 -9.04 5.36 3.17
N GLY A 24 -8.67 6.45 2.49
CA GLY A 24 -9.61 7.34 1.81
C GLY A 24 -10.36 8.32 2.71
N VAL A 25 -9.97 8.45 3.97
CA VAL A 25 -10.50 9.47 4.88
C VAL A 25 -9.72 10.75 4.67
N ASN A 26 -10.21 11.59 3.75
CA ASN A 26 -9.53 12.83 3.38
C ASN A 26 -9.95 14.00 4.28
N GLN A 27 -9.06 14.98 4.46
CA GLN A 27 -9.36 16.23 5.13
C GLN A 27 -10.37 17.03 4.30
N VAL A 28 -11.23 17.79 4.98
CA VAL A 28 -12.25 18.65 4.34
C VAL A 28 -11.58 19.85 3.69
N ASP A 29 -10.62 20.46 4.39
CA ASP A 29 -9.76 21.52 3.90
C ASP A 29 -8.31 21.13 4.13
N PRO A 30 -7.69 20.48 3.15
CA PRO A 30 -6.34 19.91 3.32
C PRO A 30 -5.22 20.94 3.20
N GLY A 31 -5.51 22.21 2.83
CA GLY A 31 -4.46 23.19 2.54
C GLY A 31 -3.64 22.89 1.31
N GLU A 32 -2.42 23.40 1.27
CA GLU A 32 -1.39 23.07 0.26
C GLU A 32 -0.51 21.94 0.78
N ALA A 33 0.09 21.20 -0.13
CA ALA A 33 1.07 20.18 0.25
C ALA A 33 2.36 20.81 0.77
N GLU A 34 2.88 20.24 1.82
CA GLU A 34 4.19 20.57 2.35
C GLU A 34 5.24 19.66 1.73
N THR A 35 6.43 20.20 1.48
CA THR A 35 7.55 19.45 0.94
C THR A 35 8.81 19.72 1.74
N ALA A 36 9.69 18.74 1.79
CA ALA A 36 11.03 18.88 2.32
C ALA A 36 12.07 18.38 1.30
N VAL A 37 13.23 18.99 1.33
CA VAL A 37 14.35 18.60 0.46
C VAL A 37 14.98 17.32 1.00
N CYS A 38 15.24 16.36 0.14
CA CYS A 38 16.05 15.21 0.48
C CYS A 38 17.51 15.63 0.71
N GLU A 39 18.05 15.36 1.88
CA GLU A 39 19.40 15.74 2.28
C GLU A 39 20.44 14.64 2.04
N GLN A 40 20.00 13.40 1.85
CA GLN A 40 20.84 12.23 1.67
C GLN A 40 20.25 11.27 0.64
N ASP A 41 21.09 10.72 -0.24
CA ASP A 41 20.68 9.69 -1.19
C ASP A 41 20.13 8.45 -0.45
N GLY A 42 18.98 7.96 -0.93
CA GLY A 42 18.35 6.77 -0.36
C GLY A 42 17.65 6.97 0.99
N VAL A 43 17.45 8.23 1.41
CA VAL A 43 16.79 8.55 2.68
C VAL A 43 15.71 9.60 2.46
N PHE A 44 14.47 9.28 2.82
CA PHE A 44 13.41 10.28 2.83
C PHE A 44 13.54 11.23 4.03
N PRO A 45 13.12 12.49 3.89
CA PRO A 45 13.01 13.41 5.02
C PRO A 45 11.99 12.88 6.04
N ASP A 46 12.10 13.38 7.27
CA ASP A 46 11.14 13.06 8.33
C ASP A 46 9.71 13.41 7.89
N PHE A 47 8.74 12.62 8.36
CA PHE A 47 7.31 12.77 8.02
C PHE A 47 6.98 12.67 6.53
N PHE A 48 7.83 12.09 5.69
CA PHE A 48 7.45 11.83 4.31
C PHE A 48 6.11 11.09 4.21
N TYR A 49 5.33 11.43 3.19
CA TYR A 49 4.06 10.73 2.95
C TYR A 49 4.31 9.39 2.29
N SER A 50 3.99 8.31 3.00
CA SER A 50 4.07 6.94 2.44
C SER A 50 2.81 6.62 1.64
N THR A 51 3.01 6.21 0.41
CA THR A 51 1.94 5.98 -0.56
C THR A 51 1.28 4.62 -0.44
N THR A 52 0.11 4.51 -1.04
CA THR A 52 -0.54 3.25 -1.41
C THR A 52 -0.65 3.15 -2.92
N ASN A 53 -1.20 2.06 -3.44
CA ASN A 53 -1.51 1.90 -4.85
C ASN A 53 -2.82 2.61 -5.29
N LEU A 54 -3.41 3.42 -4.41
CA LEU A 54 -4.64 4.15 -4.69
C LEU A 54 -4.34 5.46 -5.44
N ALA A 55 -5.28 5.88 -6.29
CA ALA A 55 -5.19 7.14 -6.98
C ALA A 55 -5.05 8.28 -5.96
N THR A 56 -3.96 9.00 -6.06
CA THR A 56 -3.59 10.08 -5.14
C THR A 56 -3.42 11.38 -5.90
N ARG A 57 -3.80 12.47 -5.28
CA ARG A 57 -3.61 13.83 -5.80
C ARG A 57 -2.94 14.68 -4.74
N VAL A 58 -2.06 15.58 -5.19
CA VAL A 58 -1.33 16.52 -4.34
C VAL A 58 -1.71 17.94 -4.75
N ARG A 59 -1.99 18.80 -3.80
CA ARG A 59 -2.34 20.19 -4.04
C ARG A 59 -1.10 21.08 -4.03
N LEU A 60 -0.82 21.66 -5.17
CA LEU A 60 0.33 22.54 -5.40
C LEU A 60 -0.15 23.83 -6.07
N ALA A 61 0.18 24.98 -5.47
CA ALA A 61 -0.23 26.30 -5.96
C ALA A 61 -1.74 26.40 -6.27
N GLY A 62 -2.58 25.88 -5.36
CA GLY A 62 -4.04 25.90 -5.48
C GLY A 62 -4.62 24.85 -6.45
N ARG A 63 -3.81 24.04 -7.09
CA ARG A 63 -4.26 23.03 -8.08
C ARG A 63 -4.02 21.63 -7.59
N TRP A 64 -4.95 20.73 -7.92
CA TRP A 64 -4.79 19.31 -7.68
C TRP A 64 -4.02 18.65 -8.82
N VAL A 65 -2.82 18.17 -8.54
CA VAL A 65 -1.94 17.45 -9.45
C VAL A 65 -2.10 15.95 -9.18
N PRO A 66 -2.50 15.14 -10.16
CA PRO A 66 -2.56 13.70 -10.00
C PRO A 66 -1.13 13.14 -9.86
N VAL A 67 -1.00 12.08 -9.06
CA VAL A 67 0.25 11.35 -8.91
C VAL A 67 0.41 10.38 -10.08
N ASP A 68 1.53 10.47 -10.76
CA ASP A 68 1.92 9.53 -11.81
C ASP A 68 2.38 8.21 -11.19
N ASN A 69 1.95 7.08 -11.76
CA ASN A 69 2.32 5.72 -11.33
C ASN A 69 2.17 5.48 -9.82
N PRO A 70 0.96 5.50 -9.25
CA PRO A 70 0.79 5.27 -7.84
C PRO A 70 1.23 3.85 -7.45
N GLU A 71 2.36 3.76 -6.76
CA GLU A 71 2.92 2.54 -6.17
C GLU A 71 2.87 2.64 -4.65
N MET A 72 2.67 1.50 -3.97
CA MET A 72 2.66 1.49 -2.51
C MET A 72 4.08 1.51 -1.94
N ASP A 73 4.19 1.96 -0.69
CA ASP A 73 5.44 2.03 0.08
C ASP A 73 6.52 2.92 -0.55
N CYS A 74 6.10 3.94 -1.31
CA CYS A 74 6.94 4.96 -1.92
C CYS A 74 6.75 6.32 -1.28
N GLY A 75 7.68 7.25 -1.52
CA GLY A 75 7.48 8.68 -1.28
C GLY A 75 6.87 9.37 -2.50
N LEU A 76 6.30 10.54 -2.30
CA LEU A 76 5.81 11.42 -3.36
C LEU A 76 6.85 12.49 -3.67
N ILE A 77 7.33 12.50 -4.90
CA ILE A 77 8.31 13.48 -5.38
C ILE A 77 7.59 14.55 -6.18
N VAL A 78 7.92 15.80 -5.90
CA VAL A 78 7.44 16.97 -6.65
C VAL A 78 8.55 17.44 -7.59
N ASP A 79 8.26 17.48 -8.87
CA ASP A 79 9.16 17.99 -9.91
C ASP A 79 8.56 19.25 -10.54
N GLU A 80 9.19 20.36 -10.28
CA GLU A 80 8.81 21.69 -10.80
C GLU A 80 9.74 22.17 -11.95
N SER A 81 10.61 21.32 -12.45
CA SER A 81 11.57 21.67 -13.51
C SER A 81 10.92 21.94 -14.88
N GLY A 82 9.70 21.46 -15.08
CA GLY A 82 8.92 21.61 -16.30
C GLY A 82 8.01 22.85 -16.31
N THR A 83 7.20 22.96 -17.35
CA THR A 83 6.19 24.04 -17.48
C THR A 83 5.01 23.91 -16.53
N SER A 84 4.82 22.75 -15.95
CA SER A 84 3.80 22.42 -14.96
C SER A 84 4.37 21.45 -13.95
N PRO A 85 4.00 21.57 -12.67
CA PRO A 85 4.48 20.66 -11.65
C PRO A 85 3.96 19.23 -11.92
N ARG A 86 4.83 18.26 -11.71
CA ARG A 86 4.52 16.83 -11.74
C ARG A 86 4.72 16.23 -10.36
N VAL A 87 3.91 15.24 -10.03
CA VAL A 87 4.09 14.45 -8.81
C VAL A 87 4.11 12.98 -9.19
N TYR A 88 5.10 12.27 -8.70
CA TYR A 88 5.24 10.83 -8.98
C TYR A 88 5.73 10.08 -7.74
N THR A 89 5.50 8.76 -7.73
CA THR A 89 6.00 7.89 -6.67
C THR A 89 7.45 7.50 -6.94
N LEU A 90 8.24 7.39 -5.87
CA LEU A 90 9.62 6.91 -5.96
C LEU A 90 9.94 6.05 -4.73
N PRO A 91 10.54 4.87 -4.90
CA PRO A 91 11.02 4.07 -3.78
C PRO A 91 12.22 4.75 -3.10
N MET A 92 12.39 4.48 -1.79
CA MET A 92 13.43 5.13 -0.98
C MET A 92 14.83 4.97 -1.58
N ALA A 93 15.15 3.79 -2.13
CA ALA A 93 16.47 3.52 -2.72
C ALA A 93 16.84 4.46 -3.88
N ASP A 94 15.84 5.02 -4.56
CA ASP A 94 16.03 5.82 -5.77
C ASP A 94 15.98 7.33 -5.50
N VAL A 95 15.62 7.75 -4.28
CA VAL A 95 15.61 9.17 -3.92
C VAL A 95 17.05 9.74 -3.88
N ARG A 96 17.21 10.97 -4.33
CA ARG A 96 18.51 11.65 -4.39
C ARG A 96 18.45 13.00 -3.70
N VAL A 97 19.62 13.44 -3.23
CA VAL A 97 19.81 14.77 -2.64
C VAL A 97 19.25 15.85 -3.57
N GLY A 98 18.52 16.78 -2.99
CA GLY A 98 17.90 17.89 -3.70
C GLY A 98 16.48 17.62 -4.22
N MET A 99 16.00 16.37 -4.21
CA MET A 99 14.62 16.07 -4.57
C MET A 99 13.66 16.64 -3.52
N GLN A 100 12.53 17.18 -3.98
CA GLN A 100 11.43 17.66 -3.14
C GLN A 100 10.48 16.51 -2.84
N VAL A 101 10.34 16.17 -1.58
CA VAL A 101 9.51 15.08 -1.10
C VAL A 101 8.31 15.63 -0.33
N VAL A 102 7.11 15.16 -0.64
CA VAL A 102 5.88 15.56 0.09
C VAL A 102 5.93 15.01 1.51
N THR A 103 5.66 15.89 2.48
CA THR A 103 5.66 15.57 3.91
C THR A 103 4.31 15.88 4.55
N GLY A 104 4.02 15.23 5.68
CA GLY A 104 2.78 15.43 6.41
C GLY A 104 1.55 14.96 5.66
N ALA A 105 0.39 15.40 6.12
CA ALA A 105 -0.92 15.03 5.58
C ALA A 105 -1.59 16.17 4.80
N SER A 106 -1.00 17.37 4.81
CA SER A 106 -1.57 18.56 4.17
C SER A 106 -1.52 18.44 2.64
N GLY A 107 -2.54 18.96 1.97
CA GLY A 107 -2.59 19.03 0.51
C GLY A 107 -2.62 17.68 -0.20
N ILE A 108 -2.98 16.60 0.48
CA ILE A 108 -3.07 15.27 -0.10
C ILE A 108 -4.52 14.78 -0.11
N ARG A 109 -4.89 14.12 -1.19
CA ARG A 109 -6.18 13.44 -1.33
C ARG A 109 -6.01 12.08 -1.97
N VAL A 110 -6.57 11.07 -1.32
CA VAL A 110 -6.59 9.69 -1.83
C VAL A 110 -8.01 9.33 -2.23
N ASP A 111 -8.19 8.88 -3.46
CA ASP A 111 -9.48 8.46 -3.99
C ASP A 111 -9.60 6.94 -3.88
N VAL A 112 -10.52 6.49 -3.03
CA VAL A 112 -10.87 5.08 -2.92
C VAL A 112 -11.91 4.77 -3.99
N PRO A 113 -11.70 3.74 -4.82
CA PRO A 113 -12.72 3.31 -5.78
C PRO A 113 -14.02 3.00 -5.03
N VAL A 114 -15.10 3.64 -5.43
CA VAL A 114 -16.42 3.22 -5.00
C VAL A 114 -16.68 1.90 -5.70
N LEU A 115 -16.64 0.80 -4.96
CA LEU A 115 -17.09 -0.49 -5.46
C LEU A 115 -18.60 -0.39 -5.72
N THR A 116 -18.98 0.04 -6.93
CA THR A 116 -20.33 -0.20 -7.41
C THR A 116 -20.47 -1.70 -7.54
N LYS A 117 -21.42 -2.29 -6.83
CA LYS A 117 -21.80 -3.70 -6.99
C LYS A 117 -22.08 -3.95 -8.47
N ALA A 118 -21.08 -4.40 -9.20
CA ALA A 118 -21.31 -4.99 -10.51
C ALA A 118 -21.85 -6.38 -10.23
N GLU A 119 -23.13 -6.58 -10.47
CA GLU A 119 -23.73 -7.90 -10.49
C GLU A 119 -22.95 -8.76 -11.48
N GLY A 120 -22.21 -9.74 -10.98
CA GLY A 120 -21.80 -10.90 -11.76
C GLY A 120 -20.35 -11.08 -12.15
N SER A 121 -19.33 -10.70 -11.35
CA SER A 121 -18.00 -11.25 -11.62
C SER A 121 -17.10 -11.21 -10.37
N PHE A 122 -16.69 -12.39 -9.95
CA PHE A 122 -15.75 -12.69 -8.85
C PHE A 122 -16.22 -12.38 -7.43
N GLY A 123 -17.26 -13.07 -6.96
CA GLY A 123 -17.78 -13.01 -5.59
C GLY A 123 -16.87 -13.54 -4.48
N PHE A 124 -15.58 -13.76 -4.72
CA PHE A 124 -14.65 -14.13 -3.64
C PHE A 124 -13.82 -12.95 -3.11
N MET A 125 -13.89 -11.76 -3.75
CA MET A 125 -13.25 -10.54 -3.25
C MET A 125 -14.23 -9.58 -2.55
N GLU A 126 -15.51 -9.90 -2.49
CA GLU A 126 -16.43 -9.22 -1.59
C GLU A 126 -16.25 -9.82 -0.20
N SER A 127 -15.53 -9.13 0.64
CA SER A 127 -15.50 -9.42 2.07
C SER A 127 -16.76 -8.88 2.77
N ASP A 128 -17.93 -9.25 2.32
CA ASP A 128 -19.00 -9.67 3.21
C ASP A 128 -18.69 -11.12 3.57
N VAL A 129 -17.52 -11.34 4.13
CA VAL A 129 -17.27 -12.54 4.91
C VAL A 129 -18.16 -12.38 6.12
N SER A 130 -19.37 -12.90 6.00
CA SER A 130 -20.09 -13.38 7.16
C SER A 130 -19.05 -14.12 8.01
N SER A 131 -18.85 -13.66 9.22
CA SER A 131 -17.97 -14.27 10.22
C SER A 131 -18.28 -15.74 10.52
N GLU A 132 -19.17 -16.33 9.78
CA GLU A 132 -19.74 -17.66 9.90
C GLU A 132 -19.23 -18.68 8.90
N LYS A 133 -18.40 -18.31 7.89
CA LYS A 133 -17.71 -19.35 7.11
C LYS A 133 -16.50 -19.82 7.92
N PRO A 134 -16.52 -21.08 8.43
CA PRO A 134 -15.39 -21.59 9.21
C PRO A 134 -14.12 -21.46 8.38
N GLN A 135 -13.07 -20.87 8.93
CA GLN A 135 -11.76 -20.71 8.26
C GLN A 135 -11.27 -22.02 7.64
N ALA A 136 -11.59 -23.16 8.28
CA ALA A 136 -11.28 -24.49 7.78
C ALA A 136 -11.88 -24.81 6.38
N VAL A 137 -13.04 -24.23 6.04
CA VAL A 137 -13.65 -24.42 4.71
C VAL A 137 -12.88 -23.64 3.67
N LEU A 138 -12.49 -22.40 3.98
CA LEU A 138 -11.70 -21.57 3.08
C LEU A 138 -10.30 -22.18 2.83
N VAL A 139 -9.66 -22.68 3.88
CA VAL A 139 -8.37 -23.37 3.79
C VAL A 139 -8.46 -24.59 2.87
N ARG A 140 -9.53 -25.38 2.99
CA ARG A 140 -9.76 -26.54 2.10
C ARG A 140 -9.96 -26.12 0.66
N GLN A 141 -10.78 -25.09 0.41
CA GLN A 141 -11.01 -24.58 -0.95
C GLN A 141 -9.71 -24.10 -1.61
N VAL A 142 -8.86 -23.38 -0.86
CA VAL A 142 -7.55 -22.96 -1.36
C VAL A 142 -6.66 -24.18 -1.65
N ALA A 143 -6.61 -25.15 -0.74
CA ALA A 143 -5.81 -26.36 -0.91
C ALA A 143 -6.26 -27.18 -2.12
N ASP A 144 -7.58 -27.32 -2.32
CA ASP A 144 -8.13 -28.02 -3.48
C ASP A 144 -7.81 -27.27 -4.78
N GLY A 145 -7.96 -25.93 -4.80
CA GLY A 145 -7.57 -25.11 -5.94
C GLY A 145 -6.10 -25.22 -6.31
N MET A 146 -5.20 -25.33 -5.31
CA MET A 146 -3.77 -25.57 -5.56
C MET A 146 -3.54 -26.96 -6.15
N ARG A 147 -4.20 -28.02 -5.67
CA ARG A 147 -4.11 -29.37 -6.22
C ARG A 147 -4.60 -29.41 -7.68
N ASP A 148 -5.74 -28.79 -7.95
CA ASP A 148 -6.31 -28.74 -9.29
C ASP A 148 -5.41 -27.98 -10.27
N ALA A 149 -4.80 -26.88 -9.84
CA ALA A 149 -3.83 -26.14 -10.63
C ALA A 149 -2.61 -27.01 -10.99
N LYS A 150 -2.06 -27.74 -10.02
CA LYS A 150 -0.94 -28.63 -10.26
C LYS A 150 -1.33 -29.81 -11.15
N ALA A 151 -2.49 -30.41 -10.96
CA ALA A 151 -3.00 -31.49 -11.80
C ALA A 151 -3.21 -31.03 -13.26
N ALA A 152 -3.56 -29.77 -13.46
CA ALA A 152 -3.72 -29.14 -14.77
C ALA A 152 -2.40 -28.64 -15.39
N GLY A 153 -1.24 -28.89 -14.76
CA GLY A 153 0.07 -28.43 -15.23
C GLY A 153 0.26 -26.91 -15.15
N LYS A 154 -0.51 -26.24 -14.31
CA LYS A 154 -0.41 -24.79 -14.11
C LYS A 154 0.59 -24.48 -13.01
N HIS A 155 1.08 -23.24 -13.03
CA HIS A 155 1.98 -22.70 -12.00
C HIS A 155 1.21 -22.05 -10.87
N VAL A 156 1.72 -22.21 -9.64
CA VAL A 156 1.23 -21.54 -8.45
C VAL A 156 2.25 -20.47 -8.06
N LEU A 157 1.81 -19.22 -8.14
CA LEU A 157 2.54 -18.07 -7.64
C LEU A 157 2.11 -17.79 -6.20
N TRP A 158 3.05 -17.73 -5.29
CA TRP A 158 2.83 -17.34 -3.91
C TRP A 158 3.39 -15.94 -3.66
N VAL A 159 2.55 -15.03 -3.16
CA VAL A 159 2.98 -13.71 -2.71
C VAL A 159 3.00 -13.72 -1.18
N GLY A 160 4.21 -13.77 -0.62
CA GLY A 160 4.43 -13.91 0.82
C GLY A 160 4.74 -12.58 1.49
N GLY A 161 4.05 -12.30 2.59
CA GLY A 161 4.33 -11.18 3.49
C GLY A 161 4.78 -11.65 4.87
N PRO A 162 5.02 -10.72 5.83
CA PRO A 162 5.50 -11.04 7.18
C PRO A 162 4.55 -11.93 7.98
N GLY A 163 3.27 -12.01 7.59
CA GLY A 163 2.29 -12.89 8.21
C GLY A 163 2.67 -14.36 8.23
N VAL A 164 3.44 -14.83 7.25
CA VAL A 164 3.95 -16.21 7.20
C VAL A 164 4.85 -16.51 8.41
N VAL A 165 5.70 -15.56 8.78
CA VAL A 165 6.63 -15.68 9.91
C VAL A 165 5.92 -15.40 11.23
N HIS A 166 5.19 -14.30 11.31
CA HIS A 166 4.50 -13.88 12.54
C HIS A 166 3.47 -14.89 13.07
N THR A 167 2.84 -15.65 12.18
CA THR A 167 1.89 -16.69 12.58
C THR A 167 2.55 -18.04 12.88
N GLY A 168 3.88 -18.15 12.73
CA GLY A 168 4.61 -19.40 12.86
C GLY A 168 4.39 -20.37 11.69
N ALA A 169 3.90 -19.89 10.55
CA ALA A 169 3.59 -20.73 9.39
C ALA A 169 4.80 -21.02 8.49
N ALA A 170 6.00 -20.52 8.80
CA ALA A 170 7.22 -20.74 8.01
C ALA A 170 7.51 -22.23 7.73
N PRO A 171 7.42 -23.18 8.70
CA PRO A 171 7.62 -24.59 8.41
C PRO A 171 6.60 -25.17 7.41
N ALA A 172 5.33 -24.71 7.49
CA ALA A 172 4.29 -25.13 6.55
C ALA A 172 4.57 -24.61 5.14
N MET A 173 5.05 -23.35 5.00
CA MET A 173 5.46 -22.77 3.73
C MET A 173 6.63 -23.55 3.12
N VAL A 174 7.62 -23.90 3.90
CA VAL A 174 8.75 -24.75 3.47
C VAL A 174 8.25 -26.11 2.97
N ALA A 175 7.28 -26.70 3.66
CA ALA A 175 6.69 -27.97 3.24
C ALA A 175 5.96 -27.86 1.89
N LEU A 176 5.20 -26.78 1.67
CA LEU A 176 4.53 -26.53 0.39
C LEU A 176 5.51 -26.35 -0.76
N VAL A 177 6.61 -25.61 -0.54
CA VAL A 177 7.69 -25.43 -1.53
C VAL A 177 8.35 -26.78 -1.85
N LYS A 178 8.73 -27.55 -0.83
CA LYS A 178 9.36 -28.88 -1.00
C LYS A 178 8.44 -29.89 -1.71
N ALA A 179 7.14 -29.79 -1.47
CA ALA A 179 6.14 -30.63 -2.12
C ALA A 179 5.79 -30.17 -3.56
N GLY A 180 6.39 -29.09 -4.05
CA GLY A 180 6.18 -28.57 -5.40
C GLY A 180 4.84 -27.86 -5.60
N PHE A 181 4.18 -27.40 -4.52
CA PHE A 181 2.95 -26.61 -4.61
C PHE A 181 3.19 -25.12 -4.82
N VAL A 182 4.42 -24.64 -4.70
CA VAL A 182 4.80 -23.25 -4.97
C VAL A 182 5.89 -23.27 -6.04
N ASP A 183 5.58 -22.73 -7.20
CA ASP A 183 6.52 -22.66 -8.32
C ASP A 183 7.29 -21.34 -8.33
N ILE A 184 6.62 -20.26 -7.93
CA ILE A 184 7.17 -18.91 -7.91
C ILE A 184 6.83 -18.27 -6.56
N LEU A 185 7.84 -17.68 -5.90
CA LEU A 185 7.67 -16.93 -4.67
C LEU A 185 8.00 -15.45 -4.91
N PHE A 186 7.02 -14.58 -4.73
CA PHE A 186 7.24 -13.16 -4.60
C PHE A 186 7.21 -12.79 -3.11
N ALA A 187 8.29 -12.21 -2.65
CA ALA A 187 8.45 -11.83 -1.26
C ALA A 187 8.90 -10.36 -1.17
N GLY A 188 8.18 -9.58 -0.40
CA GLY A 188 8.66 -8.27 0.01
C GLY A 188 9.80 -8.38 1.04
N ASN A 189 10.48 -7.26 1.28
CA ASN A 189 11.54 -7.17 2.30
C ASN A 189 11.08 -7.64 3.70
N ALA A 190 9.81 -7.42 4.03
CA ALA A 190 9.26 -7.78 5.33
C ALA A 190 9.19 -9.29 5.57
N LEU A 191 9.08 -10.14 4.54
CA LEU A 191 9.15 -11.60 4.71
C LEU A 191 10.51 -12.01 5.25
N ALA A 192 11.58 -11.58 4.58
CA ALA A 192 12.96 -11.94 4.93
C ALA A 192 13.40 -11.29 6.26
N THR A 193 13.05 -10.01 6.48
CA THR A 193 13.47 -9.27 7.68
C THR A 193 12.90 -9.87 8.97
N HIS A 194 11.76 -10.52 8.90
CA HIS A 194 11.12 -11.14 10.07
C HIS A 194 11.48 -12.62 10.26
N ASP A 195 12.21 -13.22 9.33
CA ASP A 195 12.70 -14.60 9.42
C ASP A 195 14.14 -14.69 9.97
N ILE A 196 14.81 -13.54 10.11
CA ILE A 196 16.14 -13.39 10.72
C ILE A 196 16.01 -13.08 12.20
#